data_9f2605e86fd15a3ba1b2b71cee08457c
#
_entry.id   9f2605e86fd15a3ba1b2b71cee08457c
#
_cell.length_a   1.000
_cell.length_b   1.000
_cell.length_c   1.000
_cell.angle_alpha   90.00
_cell.angle_beta   90.00
_cell.angle_gamma   90.00
#
_symmetry.space_group_name_H-M   'P 1'
#
loop_
_entity.id
_entity.type
_entity.pdbx_description
1 polymer ?
#
loop_
_entity_poly.entity_id
_entity_poly.type
_entity_poly.pdbx_seq_one_letter_code
_entity_poly.pdbx_strand_id
1 'polypeptide(L)'
;PNNPTGSVMTRETMAKIAMLAVKHDLLVISDDVYNTLLYAGEEAPCIASFPGMKERTIVINGFSKAFAMTGWRLGYILANPTLIQAMNKIHQYVIMSAPTAAQYGAIEGLRKGLPHVQEMVDSYRARRNFIVSGFNRIGLQCHLPHGAFYVFPDIRKTGLSSDAFCELLLKEEKVACVPGTAFGEAGEGFIRVSYAYSIDHIREALARIEHFLKKFNLAR
;
A
#
# COMPACT_ATOMS: atom_id res chain seq x y z
N PRO A 1 -0.63 -3.98 -5.65
CA PRO A 1 0.49 -3.59 -4.77
C PRO A 1 0.16 -3.76 -3.30
N ASN A 2 1.13 -4.22 -2.53
CA ASN A 2 0.97 -4.59 -1.12
C ASN A 2 1.34 -3.41 -0.18
N ASN A 3 0.62 -3.28 0.92
CA ASN A 3 1.02 -2.50 2.08
C ASN A 3 1.49 -3.51 3.16
N PRO A 4 2.77 -3.51 3.60
CA PRO A 4 3.70 -2.36 3.61
C PRO A 4 4.76 -2.32 2.50
N THR A 5 4.96 -3.37 1.73
CA THR A 5 6.19 -3.58 0.93
C THR A 5 6.19 -2.87 -0.42
N GLY A 6 5.04 -2.50 -0.95
CA GLY A 6 4.89 -2.01 -2.33
C GLY A 6 5.16 -3.08 -3.41
N SER A 7 5.25 -4.35 -3.02
CA SER A 7 5.42 -5.47 -3.95
C SER A 7 4.17 -5.72 -4.75
N VAL A 8 4.33 -6.17 -5.99
CA VAL A 8 3.24 -6.56 -6.89
C VAL A 8 3.40 -8.05 -7.22
N MET A 9 2.33 -8.81 -7.09
CA MET A 9 2.34 -10.21 -7.50
C MET A 9 2.41 -10.33 -9.01
N THR A 10 3.26 -11.23 -9.51
CA THR A 10 3.31 -11.55 -10.94
C THR A 10 2.04 -12.31 -11.36
N ARG A 11 1.69 -12.21 -12.64
CA ARG A 11 0.57 -12.97 -13.21
C ARG A 11 0.74 -14.48 -13.01
N GLU A 12 1.97 -14.99 -13.09
CA GLU A 12 2.29 -16.39 -12.87
C GLU A 12 2.01 -16.82 -11.42
N THR A 13 2.47 -16.03 -10.44
CA THR A 13 2.22 -16.30 -9.02
C THR A 13 0.72 -16.30 -8.73
N MET A 14 0.00 -15.31 -9.25
CA MET A 14 -1.45 -15.20 -9.07
C MET A 14 -2.21 -16.37 -9.73
N ALA A 15 -1.75 -16.84 -10.89
CA ALA A 15 -2.32 -18.03 -11.53
C ALA A 15 -2.18 -19.28 -10.64
N LYS A 16 -1.04 -19.47 -9.97
CA LYS A 16 -0.83 -20.58 -9.02
C LYS A 16 -1.78 -20.48 -7.82
N ILE A 17 -1.98 -19.28 -7.28
CA ILE A 17 -2.94 -19.02 -6.19
C ILE A 17 -4.37 -19.34 -6.66
N ALA A 18 -4.74 -18.88 -7.86
CA ALA A 18 -6.06 -19.16 -8.44
C ALA A 18 -6.33 -20.65 -8.60
N MET A 19 -5.35 -21.42 -9.11
CA MET A 19 -5.47 -22.87 -9.22
C MET A 19 -5.69 -23.54 -7.85
N LEU A 20 -4.96 -23.11 -6.81
CA LEU A 20 -5.14 -23.65 -5.46
C LEU A 20 -6.52 -23.28 -4.89
N ALA A 21 -6.98 -22.05 -5.10
CA ALA A 21 -8.29 -21.60 -4.65
C ALA A 21 -9.42 -22.41 -5.30
N VAL A 22 -9.32 -22.69 -6.59
CA VAL A 22 -10.29 -23.55 -7.29
C VAL A 22 -10.21 -24.98 -6.79
N LYS A 23 -8.98 -25.56 -6.68
CA LYS A 23 -8.76 -26.95 -6.24
C LYS A 23 -9.34 -27.23 -4.84
N HIS A 24 -9.22 -26.26 -3.93
CA HIS A 24 -9.64 -26.41 -2.54
C HIS A 24 -10.97 -25.72 -2.23
N ASP A 25 -11.70 -25.28 -3.25
CA ASP A 25 -13.00 -24.59 -3.14
C ASP A 25 -12.98 -23.38 -2.17
N LEU A 26 -11.93 -22.57 -2.24
CA LEU A 26 -11.74 -21.42 -1.36
C LEU A 26 -12.47 -20.19 -1.90
N LEU A 27 -13.06 -19.40 -1.00
CA LEU A 27 -13.41 -18.01 -1.26
C LEU A 27 -12.15 -17.14 -1.12
N VAL A 28 -12.01 -16.15 -2.01
CA VAL A 28 -10.86 -15.24 -2.04
C VAL A 28 -11.33 -13.81 -1.81
N ILE A 29 -10.71 -13.12 -0.86
CA ILE A 29 -10.84 -11.67 -0.69
C ILE A 29 -9.59 -11.03 -1.25
N SER A 30 -9.75 -10.17 -2.27
CA SER A 30 -8.66 -9.44 -2.92
C SER A 30 -8.77 -7.96 -2.59
N ASP A 31 -7.77 -7.41 -1.87
CA ASP A 31 -7.67 -5.98 -1.61
C ASP A 31 -6.87 -5.31 -2.73
N ASP A 32 -7.59 -4.71 -3.67
CA ASP A 32 -7.04 -4.10 -4.87
C ASP A 32 -6.95 -2.56 -4.77
N VAL A 33 -6.99 -1.99 -3.55
CA VAL A 33 -7.06 -0.54 -3.32
C VAL A 33 -5.88 0.25 -3.91
N TYR A 34 -4.77 -0.41 -4.20
CA TYR A 34 -3.56 0.18 -4.82
C TYR A 34 -3.37 -0.22 -6.29
N ASN A 35 -4.30 -0.92 -6.93
CA ASN A 35 -4.12 -1.53 -8.24
C ASN A 35 -3.77 -0.56 -9.37
N THR A 36 -4.11 0.72 -9.23
CA THR A 36 -3.77 1.79 -10.21
C THR A 36 -2.48 2.53 -9.87
N LEU A 37 -1.92 2.34 -8.68
CA LEU A 37 -0.67 2.98 -8.25
C LEU A 37 0.51 2.06 -8.56
N LEU A 38 0.85 1.92 -9.84
CA LEU A 38 1.90 1.06 -10.37
C LEU A 38 2.99 1.88 -11.08
N TYR A 39 4.23 1.45 -10.96
CA TYR A 39 5.38 2.18 -11.51
C TYR A 39 6.10 1.47 -12.65
N ALA A 40 5.83 0.19 -12.86
CA ALA A 40 6.57 -0.64 -13.84
C ALA A 40 5.93 -0.65 -15.24
N GLY A 41 4.82 0.07 -15.45
CA GLY A 41 4.10 0.06 -16.73
C GLY A 41 3.28 -1.22 -16.97
N GLU A 42 3.22 -2.12 -16.00
CA GLU A 42 2.41 -3.32 -16.00
C GLU A 42 1.12 -3.10 -15.21
N GLU A 43 0.02 -3.65 -15.69
CA GLU A 43 -1.22 -3.69 -14.92
C GLU A 43 -1.12 -4.74 -13.83
N ALA A 44 -1.59 -4.42 -12.60
CA ALA A 44 -1.74 -5.43 -11.55
C ALA A 44 -2.81 -6.45 -11.98
N PRO A 45 -2.48 -7.75 -12.09
CA PRO A 45 -3.48 -8.73 -12.47
C PRO A 45 -4.56 -8.82 -11.37
N CYS A 46 -5.83 -8.78 -11.75
CA CYS A 46 -6.93 -9.02 -10.82
C CYS A 46 -7.18 -10.53 -10.76
N ILE A 47 -7.17 -11.10 -9.56
CA ILE A 47 -7.37 -12.56 -9.39
C ILE A 47 -8.74 -13.02 -9.87
N ALA A 48 -9.76 -12.18 -9.82
CA ALA A 48 -11.10 -12.49 -10.34
C ALA A 48 -11.12 -12.73 -11.87
N SER A 49 -10.08 -12.30 -12.61
CA SER A 49 -9.99 -12.51 -14.07
C SER A 49 -9.45 -13.91 -14.46
N PHE A 50 -8.96 -14.69 -13.51
CA PHE A 50 -8.46 -16.03 -13.79
C PHE A 50 -9.60 -17.05 -13.88
N PRO A 51 -9.41 -18.15 -14.64
CA PRO A 51 -10.44 -19.18 -14.78
C PRO A 51 -10.94 -19.72 -13.44
N GLY A 52 -12.26 -19.80 -13.26
CA GLY A 52 -12.90 -20.30 -12.04
C GLY A 52 -12.89 -19.34 -10.86
N MET A 53 -12.30 -18.13 -10.98
CA MET A 53 -12.16 -17.21 -9.85
C MET A 53 -13.30 -16.19 -9.73
N LYS A 54 -13.98 -15.84 -10.82
CA LYS A 54 -15.02 -14.80 -10.82
C LYS A 54 -16.12 -15.04 -9.75
N GLU A 55 -16.59 -16.27 -9.63
CA GLU A 55 -17.70 -16.62 -8.75
C GLU A 55 -17.29 -16.78 -7.27
N ARG A 56 -16.00 -16.89 -7.00
CA ARG A 56 -15.44 -17.10 -5.67
C ARG A 56 -14.58 -15.96 -5.14
N THR A 57 -14.48 -14.84 -5.87
CA THR A 57 -13.67 -13.70 -5.48
C THR A 57 -14.53 -12.51 -5.04
N ILE A 58 -14.13 -11.92 -3.92
CA ILE A 58 -14.61 -10.63 -3.45
C ILE A 58 -13.46 -9.65 -3.68
N VAL A 59 -13.61 -8.77 -4.68
CA VAL A 59 -12.64 -7.70 -4.95
C VAL A 59 -13.04 -6.47 -4.15
N ILE A 60 -12.15 -5.99 -3.29
CA ILE A 60 -12.32 -4.76 -2.52
C ILE A 60 -11.46 -3.67 -3.18
N ASN A 61 -12.07 -2.54 -3.48
CA ASN A 61 -11.37 -1.39 -4.04
C ASN A 61 -12.00 -0.08 -3.52
N GLY A 62 -11.44 1.06 -3.89
CA GLY A 62 -11.96 2.34 -3.41
C GLY A 62 -11.27 3.54 -4.01
N PHE A 63 -11.78 4.71 -3.64
CA PHE A 63 -11.33 6.00 -4.17
C PHE A 63 -10.25 6.65 -3.31
N SER A 64 -10.02 6.11 -2.12
CA SER A 64 -9.11 6.71 -1.12
C SER A 64 -7.69 6.91 -1.63
N LYS A 65 -7.17 5.99 -2.45
CA LYS A 65 -5.76 5.97 -2.87
C LYS A 65 -5.59 6.49 -4.30
N ALA A 66 -6.20 5.83 -5.26
CA ALA A 66 -6.13 6.19 -6.67
C ALA A 66 -6.61 7.62 -6.96
N PHE A 67 -7.66 8.05 -6.29
CA PHE A 67 -8.29 9.38 -6.50
C PHE A 67 -8.00 10.37 -5.38
N ALA A 68 -7.07 10.06 -4.46
CA ALA A 68 -6.73 10.90 -3.31
C ALA A 68 -7.95 11.29 -2.44
N MET A 69 -9.00 10.45 -2.41
CA MET A 69 -10.28 10.69 -1.73
C MET A 69 -10.34 10.03 -0.35
N THR A 70 -9.26 10.01 0.42
CA THR A 70 -9.19 9.34 1.73
C THR A 70 -10.25 9.89 2.70
N GLY A 71 -10.45 11.20 2.75
CA GLY A 71 -11.42 11.88 3.61
C GLY A 71 -12.89 11.69 3.18
N TRP A 72 -13.15 11.26 1.95
CA TRP A 72 -14.49 11.05 1.41
C TRP A 72 -15.15 9.75 1.89
N ARG A 73 -14.36 8.84 2.46
CA ARG A 73 -14.83 7.58 3.07
C ARG A 73 -15.66 6.71 2.11
N LEU A 74 -15.15 6.47 0.90
CA LEU A 74 -15.86 5.70 -0.13
C LEU A 74 -14.99 4.59 -0.70
N GLY A 75 -15.56 3.39 -0.74
CA GLY A 75 -15.03 2.20 -1.40
C GLY A 75 -16.15 1.41 -2.05
N TYR A 76 -15.79 0.34 -2.73
CA TYR A 76 -16.75 -0.55 -3.38
C TYR A 76 -16.24 -1.99 -3.38
N ILE A 77 -17.18 -2.90 -3.52
CA ILE A 77 -16.94 -4.35 -3.61
C ILE A 77 -17.52 -4.86 -4.92
N LEU A 78 -16.76 -5.72 -5.60
CA LEU A 78 -17.22 -6.48 -6.76
C LEU A 78 -17.18 -7.96 -6.39
N ALA A 79 -18.31 -8.64 -6.47
CA ALA A 79 -18.42 -10.06 -6.16
C ALA A 79 -19.65 -10.68 -6.84
N ASN A 80 -19.79 -11.98 -6.72
CA ASN A 80 -20.98 -12.74 -7.10
C ASN A 80 -22.24 -12.14 -6.40
N PRO A 81 -23.39 -12.03 -7.09
CA PRO A 81 -24.62 -11.47 -6.54
C PRO A 81 -25.06 -12.07 -5.21
N THR A 82 -24.89 -13.36 -5.00
CA THR A 82 -25.25 -14.03 -3.74
C THR A 82 -24.40 -13.49 -2.56
N LEU A 83 -23.09 -13.32 -2.77
CA LEU A 83 -22.19 -12.72 -1.77
C LEU A 83 -22.56 -11.25 -1.51
N ILE A 84 -22.83 -10.48 -2.57
CA ILE A 84 -23.24 -9.08 -2.44
C ILE A 84 -24.54 -8.95 -1.62
N GLN A 85 -25.55 -9.80 -1.88
CA GLN A 85 -26.80 -9.79 -1.13
C GLN A 85 -26.57 -10.07 0.37
N ALA A 86 -25.72 -11.05 0.71
CA ALA A 86 -25.40 -11.36 2.09
C ALA A 86 -24.66 -10.21 2.79
N MET A 87 -23.65 -9.64 2.14
CA MET A 87 -22.89 -8.49 2.68
C MET A 87 -23.78 -7.24 2.82
N ASN A 88 -24.69 -7.00 1.87
CA ASN A 88 -25.58 -5.84 1.90
C ASN A 88 -26.54 -5.88 3.07
N LYS A 89 -27.02 -7.07 3.49
CA LYS A 89 -27.84 -7.20 4.70
C LYS A 89 -27.13 -6.67 5.94
N ILE A 90 -25.84 -6.95 6.08
CA ILE A 90 -25.04 -6.46 7.22
C ILE A 90 -24.78 -4.97 7.06
N HIS A 91 -24.38 -4.54 5.86
CA HIS A 91 -24.07 -3.14 5.56
C HIS A 91 -25.23 -2.19 5.86
N GLN A 92 -26.46 -2.56 5.51
CA GLN A 92 -27.66 -1.76 5.76
C GLN A 92 -27.87 -1.45 7.24
N TYR A 93 -27.52 -2.37 8.14
CA TYR A 93 -27.71 -2.19 9.58
C TYR A 93 -26.51 -1.54 10.28
N VAL A 94 -25.31 -1.66 9.69
CA VAL A 94 -24.07 -1.11 10.30
C VAL A 94 -23.84 0.34 9.87
N ILE A 95 -24.05 0.66 8.60
CA ILE A 95 -23.72 1.98 8.01
C ILE A 95 -24.88 2.62 7.26
N MET A 96 -25.92 1.86 6.88
CA MET A 96 -27.00 2.22 5.98
C MET A 96 -26.54 2.47 4.54
N SER A 97 -25.76 3.51 4.27
CA SER A 97 -25.22 3.83 2.95
C SER A 97 -23.94 4.66 3.05
N ALA A 98 -23.13 4.63 1.99
CA ALA A 98 -22.03 5.57 1.85
C ALA A 98 -22.55 7.02 1.68
N PRO A 99 -21.77 8.05 2.07
CA PRO A 99 -22.19 9.45 1.95
C PRO A 99 -22.55 9.81 0.51
N THR A 100 -23.74 10.37 0.28
CA THR A 100 -24.25 10.69 -1.06
C THR A 100 -23.32 11.63 -1.83
N ALA A 101 -22.78 12.66 -1.18
CA ALA A 101 -21.83 13.59 -1.80
C ALA A 101 -20.57 12.85 -2.30
N ALA A 102 -20.06 11.87 -1.54
CA ALA A 102 -18.92 11.06 -1.95
C ALA A 102 -19.23 10.20 -3.17
N GLN A 103 -20.44 9.65 -3.29
CA GLN A 103 -20.87 8.88 -4.44
C GLN A 103 -20.87 9.73 -5.72
N TYR A 104 -21.42 10.95 -5.68
CA TYR A 104 -21.35 11.88 -6.81
C TYR A 104 -19.92 12.29 -7.16
N GLY A 105 -19.09 12.55 -6.16
CA GLY A 105 -17.65 12.82 -6.37
C GLY A 105 -16.93 11.63 -7.06
N ALA A 106 -17.26 10.41 -6.66
CA ALA A 106 -16.70 9.20 -7.27
C ALA A 106 -17.14 9.03 -8.74
N ILE A 107 -18.39 9.35 -9.08
CA ILE A 107 -18.87 9.32 -10.47
C ILE A 107 -18.03 10.26 -11.35
N GLU A 108 -17.78 11.49 -10.89
CA GLU A 108 -16.92 12.42 -11.61
C GLU A 108 -15.47 11.95 -11.65
N GLY A 109 -14.95 11.39 -10.56
CA GLY A 109 -13.62 10.78 -10.51
C GLY A 109 -13.43 9.69 -11.56
N LEU A 110 -14.40 8.77 -11.69
CA LEU A 110 -14.36 7.72 -12.72
C LEU A 110 -14.50 8.25 -14.15
N ARG A 111 -15.28 9.31 -14.32
CA ARG A 111 -15.51 9.90 -15.66
C ARG A 111 -14.33 10.73 -16.17
N LYS A 112 -13.68 11.48 -15.28
CA LYS A 112 -12.69 12.51 -15.68
C LYS A 112 -11.36 12.43 -14.92
N GLY A 113 -11.28 11.66 -13.84
CA GLY A 113 -10.14 11.68 -12.92
C GLY A 113 -8.92 10.86 -13.37
N LEU A 114 -9.06 9.93 -14.30
CA LEU A 114 -7.96 9.03 -14.71
C LEU A 114 -6.68 9.75 -15.16
N PRO A 115 -6.72 10.84 -15.94
CA PRO A 115 -5.52 11.60 -16.28
C PRO A 115 -4.78 12.13 -15.04
N HIS A 116 -5.52 12.64 -14.04
CA HIS A 116 -4.94 13.13 -12.79
C HIS A 116 -4.38 12.00 -11.91
N VAL A 117 -4.95 10.80 -11.98
CA VAL A 117 -4.37 9.61 -11.35
C VAL A 117 -2.98 9.34 -11.94
N GLN A 118 -2.83 9.43 -13.28
CA GLN A 118 -1.54 9.21 -13.94
C GLN A 118 -0.50 10.26 -13.56
N GLU A 119 -0.87 11.54 -13.52
CA GLU A 119 0.00 12.64 -13.04
C GLU A 119 0.48 12.38 -11.61
N MET A 120 -0.41 11.91 -10.74
CA MET A 120 -0.07 11.55 -9.36
C MET A 120 0.88 10.34 -9.30
N VAL A 121 0.66 9.32 -10.12
CA VAL A 121 1.55 8.14 -10.23
C VAL A 121 2.96 8.56 -10.67
N ASP A 122 3.08 9.47 -11.63
CA ASP A 122 4.38 9.98 -12.09
C ASP A 122 5.11 10.76 -10.98
N SER A 123 4.37 11.57 -10.23
CA SER A 123 4.89 12.25 -9.04
C SER A 123 5.36 11.25 -7.96
N TYR A 124 4.58 10.21 -7.68
CA TYR A 124 4.98 9.16 -6.75
C TYR A 124 6.19 8.37 -7.25
N ARG A 125 6.32 8.13 -8.54
CA ARG A 125 7.51 7.47 -9.12
C ARG A 125 8.78 8.27 -8.84
N ALA A 126 8.74 9.59 -9.01
CA ALA A 126 9.88 10.47 -8.69
C ALA A 126 10.24 10.41 -7.19
N ARG A 127 9.24 10.50 -6.31
CA ARG A 127 9.42 10.42 -4.85
C ARG A 127 9.94 9.05 -4.43
N ARG A 128 9.43 7.95 -5.00
CA ARG A 128 9.92 6.59 -4.78
C ARG A 128 11.41 6.48 -5.08
N ASN A 129 11.82 6.91 -6.26
CA ASN A 129 13.22 6.83 -6.67
C ASN A 129 14.12 7.64 -5.72
N PHE A 130 13.67 8.82 -5.32
CA PHE A 130 14.39 9.68 -4.39
C PHE A 130 14.54 9.04 -3.01
N ILE A 131 13.46 8.54 -2.41
CA ILE A 131 13.50 7.97 -1.06
C ILE A 131 14.28 6.65 -1.01
N VAL A 132 14.13 5.76 -2.01
CA VAL A 132 14.89 4.50 -2.09
C VAL A 132 16.39 4.77 -2.22
N SER A 133 16.78 5.68 -3.12
CA SER A 133 18.18 6.12 -3.25
C SER A 133 18.70 6.72 -1.94
N GLY A 134 17.88 7.51 -1.25
CA GLY A 134 18.22 8.11 0.03
C GLY A 134 18.49 7.08 1.12
N PHE A 135 17.60 6.09 1.32
CA PHE A 135 17.79 5.02 2.30
C PHE A 135 19.04 4.19 2.01
N ASN A 136 19.25 3.79 0.76
CA ASN A 136 20.43 3.01 0.38
C ASN A 136 21.72 3.80 0.61
N ARG A 137 21.75 5.11 0.34
CA ARG A 137 22.89 5.99 0.57
C ARG A 137 23.27 6.10 2.05
N ILE A 138 22.29 6.14 2.95
CA ILE A 138 22.54 6.22 4.40
C ILE A 138 22.76 4.86 5.06
N GLY A 139 22.87 3.77 4.27
CA GLY A 139 23.21 2.43 4.74
C GLY A 139 22.03 1.55 5.14
N LEU A 140 20.79 2.00 5.00
CA LEU A 140 19.59 1.19 5.22
C LEU A 140 19.13 0.60 3.88
N GLN A 141 19.33 -0.70 3.69
CA GLN A 141 18.94 -1.37 2.45
C GLN A 141 17.43 -1.22 2.23
N CYS A 142 17.05 -0.69 1.09
CA CYS A 142 15.66 -0.45 0.72
C CYS A 142 15.38 -1.03 -0.66
N HIS A 143 14.46 -1.99 -0.72
CA HIS A 143 13.96 -2.55 -1.97
C HIS A 143 13.16 -1.50 -2.76
N LEU A 144 13.26 -1.53 -4.09
CA LEU A 144 12.48 -0.65 -4.96
C LEU A 144 11.04 -1.18 -5.08
N PRO A 145 10.03 -0.49 -4.53
CA PRO A 145 8.65 -0.95 -4.66
C PRO A 145 8.13 -0.77 -6.09
N HIS A 146 7.27 -1.69 -6.54
CA HIS A 146 6.66 -1.65 -7.86
C HIS A 146 5.31 -0.93 -7.87
N GLY A 147 4.71 -0.66 -6.69
CA GLY A 147 3.46 0.06 -6.55
C GLY A 147 3.23 0.62 -5.15
N ALA A 148 2.02 1.15 -4.92
CA ALA A 148 1.62 1.88 -3.71
C ALA A 148 2.51 3.13 -3.48
N PHE A 149 2.62 3.60 -2.24
CA PHE A 149 3.46 4.75 -1.87
C PHE A 149 4.20 4.50 -0.54
N TYR A 150 4.69 3.27 -0.38
CA TYR A 150 5.45 2.83 0.79
C TYR A 150 6.80 2.25 0.39
N VAL A 151 7.80 2.49 1.23
CA VAL A 151 9.06 1.76 1.26
C VAL A 151 9.19 0.99 2.56
N PHE A 152 9.97 -0.10 2.54
CA PHE A 152 10.14 -0.99 3.68
C PHE A 152 11.63 -1.27 3.90
N PRO A 153 12.39 -0.23 4.37
CA PRO A 153 13.83 -0.35 4.58
C PRO A 153 14.17 -1.34 5.69
N ASP A 154 15.27 -2.05 5.49
CA ASP A 154 15.88 -2.97 6.44
C ASP A 154 16.72 -2.20 7.48
N ILE A 155 16.39 -2.36 8.75
CA ILE A 155 17.08 -1.73 9.87
C ILE A 155 17.88 -2.71 10.72
N ARG A 156 17.94 -3.99 10.35
CA ARG A 156 18.59 -5.05 11.15
C ARG A 156 20.06 -4.75 11.47
N LYS A 157 20.76 -4.06 10.59
CA LYS A 157 22.13 -3.61 10.82
C LYS A 157 22.28 -2.65 12.01
N THR A 158 21.21 -2.00 12.43
CA THR A 158 21.24 -1.08 13.58
C THR A 158 21.29 -1.82 14.92
N GLY A 159 20.90 -3.10 14.95
CA GLY A 159 20.80 -3.89 16.18
C GLY A 159 19.57 -3.54 17.04
N LEU A 160 18.74 -2.60 16.60
CA LEU A 160 17.49 -2.26 17.29
C LEU A 160 16.32 -3.10 16.75
N SER A 161 15.35 -3.38 17.60
CA SER A 161 14.06 -3.91 17.15
C SER A 161 13.30 -2.84 16.36
N SER A 162 12.32 -3.25 15.55
CA SER A 162 11.49 -2.33 14.76
C SER A 162 10.80 -1.29 15.62
N ASP A 163 10.24 -1.70 16.75
CA ASP A 163 9.54 -0.82 17.68
C ASP A 163 10.51 0.17 18.35
N ALA A 164 11.63 -0.33 18.90
CA ALA A 164 12.64 0.50 19.55
C ALA A 164 13.23 1.54 18.58
N PHE A 165 13.47 1.15 17.31
CA PHE A 165 13.95 2.07 16.28
C PHE A 165 12.94 3.20 16.04
N CYS A 166 11.65 2.86 15.82
CA CYS A 166 10.62 3.84 15.56
C CYS A 166 10.37 4.79 16.74
N GLU A 167 10.32 4.27 17.96
CA GLU A 167 10.15 5.07 19.18
C GLU A 167 11.31 6.06 19.38
N LEU A 168 12.54 5.55 19.27
CA LEU A 168 13.73 6.36 19.47
C LEU A 168 13.86 7.43 18.39
N LEU A 169 13.63 7.09 17.12
CA LEU A 169 13.65 8.02 15.99
C LEU A 169 12.59 9.12 16.18
N LEU A 170 11.39 8.77 16.59
CA LEU A 170 10.33 9.75 16.87
C LEU A 170 10.71 10.69 18.01
N LYS A 171 11.28 10.15 19.09
CA LYS A 171 11.69 10.92 20.27
C LYS A 171 12.80 11.90 19.96
N GLU A 172 13.84 11.44 19.28
CA GLU A 172 15.07 12.21 19.04
C GLU A 172 14.99 13.14 17.84
N GLU A 173 14.42 12.68 16.74
CA GLU A 173 14.44 13.40 15.45
C GLU A 173 13.05 13.85 14.97
N LYS A 174 11.97 13.52 15.70
CA LYS A 174 10.59 13.87 15.32
C LYS A 174 10.18 13.33 13.94
N VAL A 175 10.72 12.16 13.57
CA VAL A 175 10.35 11.42 12.36
C VAL A 175 9.53 10.20 12.77
N ALA A 176 8.27 10.15 12.30
CA ALA A 176 7.36 9.07 12.56
C ALA A 176 7.43 8.02 11.45
N CYS A 177 7.71 6.76 11.82
CA CYS A 177 7.64 5.59 10.96
C CYS A 177 6.73 4.55 11.61
N VAL A 178 6.34 3.54 10.87
CA VAL A 178 5.56 2.41 11.41
C VAL A 178 6.51 1.21 11.53
N PRO A 179 6.62 0.58 12.71
CA PRO A 179 7.45 -0.60 12.87
C PRO A 179 6.90 -1.75 12.00
N GLY A 180 7.80 -2.55 11.45
CA GLY A 180 7.41 -3.67 10.59
C GLY A 180 6.57 -4.71 11.30
N THR A 181 6.74 -4.88 12.60
CA THR A 181 5.95 -5.75 13.50
C THR A 181 4.45 -5.46 13.45
N ALA A 182 4.03 -4.20 13.16
CA ALA A 182 2.63 -3.84 12.96
C ALA A 182 1.97 -4.58 11.78
N PHE A 183 2.75 -5.22 10.91
CA PHE A 183 2.30 -5.99 9.75
C PHE A 183 2.51 -7.50 9.92
N GLY A 184 2.86 -7.94 11.11
CA GLY A 184 3.13 -9.33 11.47
C GLY A 184 4.59 -9.57 11.89
N GLU A 185 4.84 -10.72 12.50
CA GLU A 185 6.17 -11.08 13.04
C GLU A 185 7.28 -11.06 11.99
N ALA A 186 6.96 -11.44 10.74
CA ALA A 186 7.92 -11.40 9.64
C ALA A 186 8.38 -9.97 9.27
N GLY A 187 7.73 -8.94 9.79
CA GLY A 187 8.11 -7.54 9.62
C GLY A 187 9.18 -7.06 10.59
N GLU A 188 9.59 -7.88 11.58
CA GLU A 188 10.67 -7.50 12.50
C GLU A 188 11.98 -7.23 11.75
N GLY A 189 12.69 -6.18 12.15
CA GLY A 189 13.89 -5.71 11.48
C GLY A 189 13.64 -4.79 10.29
N PHE A 190 12.39 -4.38 10.07
CA PHE A 190 11.99 -3.43 9.01
C PHE A 190 11.15 -2.29 9.58
N ILE A 191 11.07 -1.19 8.82
CA ILE A 191 10.14 -0.09 9.10
C ILE A 191 9.38 0.28 7.83
N ARG A 192 8.09 0.65 7.95
CA ARG A 192 7.35 1.21 6.82
C ARG A 192 7.42 2.73 6.83
N VAL A 193 7.81 3.30 5.70
CA VAL A 193 7.83 4.75 5.48
C VAL A 193 6.96 5.09 4.28
N SER A 194 6.07 6.08 4.43
CA SER A 194 5.26 6.61 3.33
C SER A 194 6.00 7.71 2.61
N TYR A 195 5.96 7.70 1.26
CA TYR A 195 6.45 8.81 0.45
C TYR A 195 5.31 9.63 -0.21
N ALA A 196 4.11 9.54 0.35
CA ALA A 196 2.98 10.41 -0.03
C ALA A 196 3.13 11.84 0.55
N TYR A 197 4.36 12.38 0.50
CA TYR A 197 4.75 13.70 0.97
C TYR A 197 5.56 14.44 -0.11
N SER A 198 5.80 15.75 0.05
CA SER A 198 6.67 16.47 -0.87
C SER A 198 8.11 15.95 -0.82
N ILE A 199 8.87 16.14 -1.90
CA ILE A 199 10.30 15.78 -1.94
C ILE A 199 11.09 16.50 -0.86
N ASP A 200 10.71 17.73 -0.50
CA ASP A 200 11.40 18.49 0.55
C ASP A 200 11.19 17.86 1.93
N HIS A 201 9.97 17.43 2.26
CA HIS A 201 9.72 16.69 3.50
C HIS A 201 10.45 15.34 3.52
N ILE A 202 10.51 14.62 2.39
CA ILE A 202 11.24 13.36 2.29
C ILE A 202 12.76 13.60 2.48
N ARG A 203 13.30 14.66 1.89
CA ARG A 203 14.71 15.06 2.05
C ARG A 203 15.04 15.37 3.50
N GLU A 204 14.19 16.15 4.16
CA GLU A 204 14.35 16.49 5.57
C GLU A 204 14.30 15.25 6.47
N ALA A 205 13.32 14.35 6.24
CA ALA A 205 13.21 13.11 6.98
C ALA A 205 14.46 12.22 6.81
N LEU A 206 14.97 12.08 5.58
CA LEU A 206 16.18 11.31 5.31
C LEU A 206 17.42 11.93 6.00
N ALA A 207 17.56 13.26 6.02
CA ALA A 207 18.64 13.94 6.71
C ALA A 207 18.59 13.70 8.22
N ARG A 208 17.41 13.74 8.83
CA ARG A 208 17.20 13.43 10.25
C ARG A 208 17.48 11.98 10.58
N ILE A 209 17.06 11.05 9.72
CA ILE A 209 17.38 9.61 9.90
C ILE A 209 18.89 9.40 9.79
N GLU A 210 19.57 10.04 8.85
CA GLU A 210 21.03 9.97 8.74
C GLU A 210 21.73 10.52 9.99
N HIS A 211 21.28 11.64 10.53
CA HIS A 211 21.79 12.21 11.77
C HIS A 211 21.58 11.25 12.95
N PHE A 212 20.38 10.66 13.06
CA PHE A 212 20.06 9.66 14.07
C PHE A 212 20.99 8.46 14.02
N LEU A 213 21.21 7.88 12.82
CA LEU A 213 22.11 6.74 12.66
C LEU A 213 23.55 7.06 13.09
N LYS A 214 24.03 8.26 12.78
CA LYS A 214 25.37 8.73 13.18
C LYS A 214 25.48 8.96 14.69
N LYS A 215 24.49 9.65 15.26
CA LYS A 215 24.44 10.00 16.70
C LYS A 215 24.50 8.76 17.60
N PHE A 216 23.84 7.68 17.20
CA PHE A 216 23.75 6.45 17.97
C PHE A 216 24.69 5.33 17.47
N ASN A 217 25.62 5.62 16.55
CA ASN A 217 26.55 4.66 15.94
C ASN A 217 25.84 3.42 15.34
N LEU A 218 24.68 3.62 14.75
CA LEU A 218 23.83 2.56 14.19
C LEU A 218 24.12 2.24 12.71
N ALA A 219 24.89 3.08 12.03
CA ALA A 219 25.37 2.84 10.67
C ALA A 219 26.72 2.11 10.73
N ARG A 220 26.71 0.80 10.54
CA ARG A 220 27.94 -0.03 10.38
C ARG A 220 28.02 -0.60 8.98
#